data_fd00625e21208010f38fea60397107d4
#
_entry.id   fd00625e21208010f38fea60397107d4
#
_cell.length_a   1.000
_cell.length_b   1.000
_cell.length_c   1.000
_cell.angle_alpha   90.00
_cell.angle_beta   90.00
_cell.angle_gamma   90.00
#
_symmetry.space_group_name_H-M   'P 1'
#
loop_
_entity.id
_entity.type
_entity.pdbx_description
1 polymer ?
#
loop_
_entity_poly.entity_id
_entity_poly.type
_entity_poly.pdbx_seq_one_letter_code
_entity_poly.pdbx_strand_id
1 'polypeptide(L)'
;MANTKEIQSRINSIHDTMKITKAMYMMSSVKLRKARQKLEDTEPYFYNMQGAIARILRHVPDIQHPFFSVRHLIPQEERKIATIVVTGDKGMAGAYNHNVIKMAEEQLQWAGKHSLFAVSYTHLRAHET
;
A
#
# COMPACT_ATOMS: atom_id res chain seq x y z
N MET A 1 43.56 24.66 -11.85
CA MET A 1 43.90 23.29 -11.36
C MET A 1 43.15 23.08 -10.04
N ALA A 2 42.34 22.03 -9.95
CA ALA A 2 41.70 21.68 -8.69
C ALA A 2 42.76 21.39 -7.64
N ASN A 3 42.68 22.00 -6.47
CA ASN A 3 43.63 21.82 -5.38
C ASN A 3 43.50 20.36 -4.87
N THR A 4 44.61 19.62 -4.78
CA THR A 4 44.66 18.23 -4.30
C THR A 4 43.94 18.09 -2.96
N LYS A 5 43.98 19.09 -2.09
CA LYS A 5 43.27 19.15 -0.80
C LYS A 5 41.76 19.18 -0.99
N GLU A 6 41.26 19.85 -1.99
CA GLU A 6 39.82 19.91 -2.31
C GLU A 6 39.34 18.55 -2.82
N ILE A 7 40.08 17.91 -3.69
CA ILE A 7 39.77 16.57 -4.20
C ILE A 7 39.74 15.56 -3.05
N GLN A 8 40.72 15.60 -2.15
CA GLN A 8 40.78 14.72 -0.98
C GLN A 8 39.56 14.95 -0.05
N SER A 9 39.15 16.21 0.17
CA SER A 9 37.97 16.52 0.94
C SER A 9 36.69 15.96 0.31
N ARG A 10 36.56 16.06 -1.02
CA ARG A 10 35.43 15.48 -1.76
C ARG A 10 35.39 13.95 -1.66
N ILE A 11 36.54 13.27 -1.78
CA ILE A 11 36.65 11.83 -1.62
C ILE A 11 36.15 11.42 -0.23
N ASN A 12 36.60 12.08 0.82
CA ASN A 12 36.18 11.78 2.19
C ASN A 12 34.66 11.97 2.37
N SER A 13 34.11 13.08 1.85
CA SER A 13 32.67 13.33 1.89
C SER A 13 31.84 12.25 1.16
N ILE A 14 32.33 11.79 0.01
CA ILE A 14 31.69 10.69 -0.74
C ILE A 14 31.74 9.40 0.07
N HIS A 15 32.88 9.09 0.71
CA HIS A 15 33.00 7.90 1.55
C HIS A 15 32.03 7.92 2.74
N ASP A 16 31.85 9.08 3.38
CA ASP A 16 30.92 9.20 4.50
C ASP A 16 29.46 9.08 4.03
N THR A 17 29.11 9.70 2.91
CA THR A 17 27.78 9.56 2.30
C THR A 17 27.50 8.10 1.92
N MET A 18 28.50 7.38 1.40
CA MET A 18 28.38 5.98 1.05
C MET A 18 28.14 5.08 2.27
N LYS A 19 28.79 5.37 3.42
CA LYS A 19 28.53 4.64 4.69
C LYS A 19 27.09 4.81 5.13
N ILE A 20 26.57 6.05 5.09
CA ILE A 20 25.17 6.35 5.45
C ILE A 20 24.22 5.61 4.51
N THR A 21 24.42 5.71 3.20
CA THR A 21 23.59 5.03 2.20
C THR A 21 23.57 3.52 2.39
N LYS A 22 24.74 2.92 2.70
CA LYS A 22 24.85 1.49 2.98
C LYS A 22 24.08 1.08 4.24
N ALA A 23 24.12 1.89 5.30
CA ALA A 23 23.34 1.65 6.51
C ALA A 23 21.84 1.72 6.22
N MET A 24 21.39 2.71 5.44
CA MET A 24 19.98 2.84 5.03
C MET A 24 19.52 1.65 4.17
N TYR A 25 20.36 1.20 3.25
CA TYR A 25 20.11 0.00 2.45
C TYR A 25 19.92 -1.24 3.33
N MET A 26 20.80 -1.45 4.32
CA MET A 26 20.69 -2.58 5.25
C MET A 26 19.39 -2.53 6.06
N MET A 27 19.04 -1.36 6.61
CA MET A 27 17.76 -1.19 7.35
C MET A 27 16.56 -1.48 6.45
N SER A 28 16.55 -0.97 5.23
CA SER A 28 15.46 -1.20 4.27
C SER A 28 15.34 -2.68 3.91
N SER A 29 16.47 -3.37 3.73
CA SER A 29 16.50 -4.82 3.44
C SER A 29 15.92 -5.64 4.59
N VAL A 30 16.23 -5.28 5.85
CA VAL A 30 15.68 -5.95 7.03
C VAL A 30 14.17 -5.71 7.14
N LYS A 31 13.71 -4.47 6.92
CA LYS A 31 12.27 -4.13 6.92
C LYS A 31 11.53 -4.89 5.83
N LEU A 32 12.11 -4.98 4.62
CA LEU A 32 11.52 -5.73 3.51
C LEU A 32 11.37 -7.22 3.84
N ARG A 33 12.40 -7.83 4.45
CA ARG A 33 12.35 -9.23 4.87
C ARG A 33 11.25 -9.46 5.91
N LYS A 34 11.14 -8.59 6.92
CA LYS A 34 10.08 -8.68 7.94
C LYS A 34 8.68 -8.52 7.33
N ALA A 35 8.52 -7.60 6.38
CA ALA A 35 7.23 -7.40 5.69
C ALA A 35 6.83 -8.63 4.85
N ARG A 36 7.79 -9.23 4.13
CA ARG A 36 7.56 -10.46 3.38
C ARG A 36 7.18 -11.62 4.29
N GLN A 37 7.88 -11.79 5.40
CA GLN A 37 7.54 -12.83 6.37
C GLN A 37 6.11 -12.68 6.88
N LYS A 38 5.70 -11.45 7.27
CA LYS A 38 4.32 -11.18 7.69
C LYS A 38 3.29 -11.49 6.60
N LEU A 39 3.62 -11.22 5.35
CA LEU A 39 2.76 -11.56 4.23
C LEU A 39 2.61 -13.08 4.10
N GLU A 40 3.73 -13.81 4.08
CA GLU A 40 3.76 -15.28 4.00
C GLU A 40 2.98 -15.93 5.15
N ASP A 41 3.08 -15.38 6.37
CA ASP A 41 2.35 -15.89 7.54
C ASP A 41 0.82 -15.63 7.44
N THR A 42 0.42 -14.55 6.75
CA THR A 42 -0.99 -14.14 6.65
C THR A 42 -1.69 -14.72 5.42
N GLU A 43 -0.96 -14.94 4.35
CA GLU A 43 -1.48 -15.41 3.06
C GLU A 43 -2.30 -16.71 3.15
N PRO A 44 -1.86 -17.77 3.88
CA PRO A 44 -2.64 -18.99 4.01
C PRO A 44 -4.00 -18.77 4.69
N TYR A 45 -4.04 -17.88 5.69
CA TYR A 45 -5.28 -17.52 6.37
C TYR A 45 -6.26 -16.84 5.41
N PHE A 46 -5.77 -15.91 4.60
CA PHE A 46 -6.58 -15.20 3.59
C PHE A 46 -7.19 -16.18 2.58
N TYR A 47 -6.41 -17.07 2.00
CA TYR A 47 -6.91 -18.05 1.03
C TYR A 47 -7.87 -19.06 1.66
N ASN A 48 -7.64 -19.49 2.89
CA ASN A 48 -8.55 -20.38 3.61
C ASN A 48 -9.89 -19.69 3.87
N MET A 49 -9.88 -18.44 4.27
CA MET A 49 -11.12 -17.66 4.48
C MET A 49 -11.86 -17.46 3.17
N GLN A 50 -11.17 -17.09 2.10
CA GLN A 50 -11.77 -16.93 0.77
C GLN A 50 -12.41 -18.25 0.29
N GLY A 51 -11.72 -19.39 0.48
CA GLY A 51 -12.22 -20.71 0.16
C GLY A 51 -13.45 -21.09 1.00
N ALA A 52 -13.47 -20.72 2.28
CA ALA A 52 -14.64 -20.97 3.16
C ALA A 52 -15.85 -20.15 2.70
N ILE A 53 -15.68 -18.88 2.41
CA ILE A 53 -16.74 -18.00 1.88
C ILE A 53 -17.29 -18.56 0.55
N ALA A 54 -16.42 -18.92 -0.38
CA ALA A 54 -16.82 -19.49 -1.66
C ALA A 54 -17.60 -20.81 -1.50
N ARG A 55 -17.22 -21.62 -0.50
CA ARG A 55 -17.91 -22.87 -0.17
C ARG A 55 -19.30 -22.61 0.40
N ILE A 56 -19.44 -21.65 1.32
CA ILE A 56 -20.73 -21.23 1.89
C ILE A 56 -21.67 -20.76 0.77
N LEU A 57 -21.22 -19.87 -0.09
CA LEU A 57 -22.02 -19.33 -1.20
C LEU A 57 -22.45 -20.42 -2.20
N ARG A 58 -21.66 -21.47 -2.36
CA ARG A 58 -22.00 -22.61 -3.25
C ARG A 58 -23.09 -23.51 -2.65
N HIS A 59 -23.08 -23.69 -1.31
CA HIS A 59 -24.03 -24.55 -0.62
C HIS A 59 -25.32 -23.85 -0.20
N VAL A 60 -25.28 -22.51 -0.05
CA VAL A 60 -26.42 -21.68 0.34
C VAL A 60 -26.54 -20.52 -0.64
N PRO A 61 -27.01 -20.76 -1.88
CA PRO A 61 -27.07 -19.72 -2.92
C PRO A 61 -28.03 -18.56 -2.58
N ASP A 62 -29.08 -18.84 -1.78
CA ASP A 62 -30.12 -17.86 -1.43
C ASP A 62 -29.82 -17.13 -0.10
N ILE A 63 -28.56 -17.03 0.29
CA ILE A 63 -28.19 -16.37 1.54
C ILE A 63 -28.55 -14.86 1.51
N GLN A 64 -29.49 -14.47 2.34
CA GLN A 64 -29.88 -13.06 2.49
C GLN A 64 -29.03 -12.40 3.58
N HIS A 65 -27.97 -11.74 3.18
CA HIS A 65 -27.10 -11.03 4.11
C HIS A 65 -26.59 -9.73 3.46
N PRO A 66 -26.46 -8.61 4.19
CA PRO A 66 -26.01 -7.33 3.64
C PRO A 66 -24.68 -7.39 2.90
N PHE A 67 -23.75 -8.27 3.30
CA PHE A 67 -22.47 -8.44 2.63
C PHE A 67 -22.55 -9.24 1.31
N PHE A 68 -23.60 -10.03 1.12
CA PHE A 68 -23.85 -10.81 -0.10
C PHE A 68 -24.96 -10.22 -0.95
N SER A 69 -25.46 -9.03 -0.59
CA SER A 69 -26.50 -8.37 -1.36
C SER A 69 -25.99 -8.05 -2.78
N VAL A 70 -26.86 -8.30 -3.73
CA VAL A 70 -26.59 -8.17 -5.16
C VAL A 70 -26.64 -6.70 -5.56
N ARG A 71 -25.61 -5.95 -5.20
CA ARG A 71 -25.54 -4.49 -5.44
C ARG A 71 -25.51 -4.11 -6.91
N HIS A 72 -25.28 -5.06 -7.83
CA HIS A 72 -25.35 -4.77 -9.25
C HIS A 72 -26.78 -4.48 -9.74
N LEU A 73 -27.83 -4.85 -8.95
CA LEU A 73 -29.20 -4.49 -9.22
C LEU A 73 -29.53 -3.04 -8.81
N ILE A 74 -28.68 -2.40 -8.01
CA ILE A 74 -28.87 -0.98 -7.65
C ILE A 74 -28.42 -0.14 -8.84
N PRO A 75 -29.21 0.85 -9.29
CA PRO A 75 -28.80 1.79 -10.33
C PRO A 75 -27.46 2.42 -10.00
N GLN A 76 -26.61 2.62 -11.01
CA GLN A 76 -25.25 3.14 -10.80
C GLN A 76 -25.25 4.50 -10.07
N GLU A 77 -26.30 5.28 -10.28
CA GLU A 77 -26.50 6.59 -9.68
C GLU A 77 -26.75 6.55 -8.17
N GLU A 78 -27.23 5.42 -7.65
CA GLU A 78 -27.55 5.23 -6.23
C GLU A 78 -26.44 4.45 -5.49
N ARG A 79 -25.43 3.95 -6.21
CA ARG A 79 -24.35 3.17 -5.61
C ARG A 79 -23.41 4.07 -4.83
N LYS A 80 -23.17 3.71 -3.58
CA LYS A 80 -22.14 4.32 -2.73
C LYS A 80 -20.89 3.45 -2.77
N ILE A 81 -19.77 4.02 -3.23
CA ILE A 81 -18.49 3.33 -3.35
C ILE A 81 -17.54 3.95 -2.34
N ALA A 82 -16.96 3.11 -1.48
CA ALA A 82 -15.86 3.52 -0.61
C ALA A 82 -14.53 3.06 -1.24
N THR A 83 -13.64 3.99 -1.50
CA THR A 83 -12.31 3.72 -2.02
C THR A 83 -11.28 3.87 -0.91
N ILE A 84 -10.55 2.79 -0.62
CA ILE A 84 -9.46 2.81 0.36
C ILE A 84 -8.15 2.92 -0.40
N VAL A 85 -7.43 4.02 -0.19
CA VAL A 85 -6.14 4.29 -0.82
C VAL A 85 -5.03 4.03 0.21
N VAL A 86 -4.16 3.06 -0.07
CA VAL A 86 -3.03 2.71 0.79
C VAL A 86 -1.75 3.22 0.15
N THR A 87 -1.04 4.11 0.85
CA THR A 87 0.23 4.69 0.41
C THR A 87 1.36 4.26 1.34
N GLY A 88 2.60 4.43 0.91
CA GLY A 88 3.78 4.18 1.75
C GLY A 88 4.03 5.31 2.75
N ASP A 89 4.89 5.03 3.74
CA ASP A 89 5.30 6.01 4.74
C ASP A 89 5.99 7.22 4.12
N LYS A 90 5.95 8.33 4.85
CA LYS A 90 6.67 9.55 4.47
C LYS A 90 8.17 9.31 4.47
N GLY A 91 8.81 9.66 3.37
CA GLY A 91 10.25 9.68 3.19
C GLY A 91 10.76 8.58 2.25
N MET A 92 11.70 8.93 1.40
CA MET A 92 12.47 8.09 0.45
C MET A 92 11.66 7.14 -0.44
N ALA A 93 10.36 7.39 -0.61
CA ALA A 93 9.46 6.62 -1.48
C ALA A 93 9.44 7.15 -2.93
N GLY A 94 10.24 8.17 -3.26
CA GLY A 94 10.23 8.81 -4.58
C GLY A 94 8.83 9.32 -4.94
N ALA A 95 8.40 9.09 -6.16
CA ALA A 95 7.09 9.46 -6.66
C ALA A 95 5.96 8.44 -6.33
N TYR A 96 6.23 7.38 -5.57
CA TYR A 96 5.27 6.31 -5.33
C TYR A 96 3.93 6.82 -4.79
N ASN A 97 3.96 7.56 -3.67
CA ASN A 97 2.76 8.08 -3.04
C ASN A 97 1.98 9.04 -3.97
N HIS A 98 2.71 9.90 -4.67
CA HIS A 98 2.10 10.82 -5.65
C HIS A 98 1.39 10.05 -6.78
N ASN A 99 2.03 9.03 -7.33
CA ASN A 99 1.44 8.23 -8.39
C ASN A 99 0.20 7.46 -7.93
N VAL A 100 0.22 6.89 -6.71
CA VAL A 100 -0.94 6.19 -6.14
C VAL A 100 -2.11 7.15 -5.93
N ILE A 101 -1.86 8.35 -5.39
CA ILE A 101 -2.90 9.37 -5.19
C ILE A 101 -3.48 9.80 -6.55
N LYS A 102 -2.64 10.07 -7.55
CA LYS A 102 -3.08 10.43 -8.90
C LYS A 102 -3.97 9.35 -9.51
N MET A 103 -3.58 8.08 -9.42
CA MET A 103 -4.42 6.97 -9.88
C MET A 103 -5.77 6.91 -9.16
N ALA A 104 -5.77 7.16 -7.85
CA ALA A 104 -7.01 7.20 -7.08
C ALA A 104 -7.92 8.36 -7.51
N GLU A 105 -7.36 9.54 -7.74
CA GLU A 105 -8.09 10.72 -8.25
C GLU A 105 -8.70 10.45 -9.62
N GLU A 106 -7.96 9.85 -10.54
CA GLU A 106 -8.45 9.47 -11.86
C GLU A 106 -9.61 8.48 -11.77
N GLN A 107 -9.53 7.47 -10.88
CA GLN A 107 -10.61 6.53 -10.64
C GLN A 107 -11.84 7.17 -10.00
N LEU A 108 -11.65 8.10 -9.06
CA LEU A 108 -12.74 8.84 -8.43
C LEU A 108 -13.45 9.76 -9.42
N GLN A 109 -12.71 10.41 -10.32
CA GLN A 109 -13.28 11.22 -11.40
C GLN A 109 -14.10 10.37 -12.37
N TRP A 110 -13.60 9.17 -12.71
CA TRP A 110 -14.33 8.24 -13.58
C TRP A 110 -15.60 7.69 -12.92
N ALA A 111 -15.54 7.39 -11.61
CA ALA A 111 -16.69 6.92 -10.84
C ALA A 111 -17.80 7.99 -10.67
N GLY A 112 -17.49 9.24 -10.99
CA GLY A 112 -18.44 10.35 -10.96
C GLY A 112 -18.88 10.76 -9.56
N LYS A 113 -20.01 11.48 -9.47
CA LYS A 113 -20.56 12.06 -8.21
C LYS A 113 -20.97 11.04 -7.14
N HIS A 114 -20.83 9.76 -7.40
CA HIS A 114 -21.35 8.66 -6.58
C HIS A 114 -20.35 8.08 -5.57
N SER A 115 -19.07 8.47 -5.65
CA SER A 115 -18.05 8.03 -4.69
C SER A 115 -18.10 8.89 -3.43
N LEU A 116 -18.58 8.32 -2.33
CA LEU A 116 -18.86 9.08 -1.11
C LEU A 116 -17.71 9.15 -0.11
N PHE A 117 -16.69 8.31 -0.20
CA PHE A 117 -15.57 8.33 0.74
C PHE A 117 -14.27 7.84 0.10
N ALA A 118 -13.27 8.70 0.05
CA ALA A 118 -11.87 8.31 -0.11
C ALA A 118 -11.20 8.30 1.27
N VAL A 119 -10.76 7.14 1.73
CA VAL A 119 -9.98 7.01 2.97
C VAL A 119 -8.52 6.81 2.56
N SER A 120 -7.66 7.78 2.89
CA SER A 120 -6.23 7.69 2.67
C SER A 120 -5.55 7.13 3.91
N TYR A 121 -4.88 6.00 3.79
CA TYR A 121 -3.98 5.45 4.81
C TYR A 121 -2.53 5.71 4.41
N THR A 122 -1.86 6.60 5.13
CA THR A 122 -0.44 6.88 4.92
C THR A 122 0.48 6.01 5.77
N HIS A 123 -0.05 5.28 6.75
CA HIS A 123 0.74 4.40 7.62
C HIS A 123 -0.15 3.50 8.46
N LEU A 124 -0.01 2.19 8.30
CA LEU A 124 -0.32 1.24 9.34
C LEU A 124 0.91 1.13 10.24
N ARG A 125 1.06 2.06 11.16
CA ARG A 125 1.96 1.87 12.28
C ARG A 125 1.35 0.73 13.11
N ALA A 126 1.87 -0.47 12.93
CA ALA A 126 1.71 -1.47 13.97
C ALA A 126 2.27 -0.84 15.23
N HIS A 127 1.43 -0.58 16.22
CA HIS A 127 1.87 -0.28 17.58
C HIS A 127 2.62 -1.52 18.02
N GLU A 128 3.95 -1.46 17.92
CA GLU A 128 4.82 -2.34 18.69
C GLU A 128 4.74 -1.81 20.12
N THR A 129 3.81 -2.35 20.91
CA THR A 129 3.91 -2.41 22.36
C THR A 129 4.56 -3.72 22.73
#